data_50139209d27421363901dc87b5f6f1ce
#
_entry.id   50139209d27421363901dc87b5f6f1ce
#
_cell.length_a   1.000
_cell.length_b   1.000
_cell.length_c   1.000
_cell.angle_alpha   90.00
_cell.angle_beta   90.00
_cell.angle_gamma   90.00
#
_symmetry.space_group_name_H-M   'P 1'
#
loop_
_entity.id
_entity.type
_entity.pdbx_description
1 polymer ?
#
loop_
_entity_poly.entity_id
_entity_poly.type
_entity_poly.pdbx_seq_one_letter_code
_entity_poly.pdbx_strand_id
1 'polypeptide(L)'
;MGTADMLPVCLIRKILCYLSYREASRMRILSKTWLLAWLDLPNLEFSGKSIAIVDNIMERYRDGNIPIDKFEFDNSKKPDRISALIDKWLGIALQNGVRHLVYRDVTHSKIYPFPIFKFLEANFLGELVLMGCDLMHVSLSNTSNVVICHSLRKLSLSRVRLDKNMLQTILTSCPFIVDLIIRNCTRLKNVELRNLPKIKSLAIDIDHPIKIEAPTLEHLYYSSFCLNKLNIDKCKNLKSLEISCTKISDIYLNRLIFRPYCLEKLVLANISLGRFNVCRSRSLKVLKIHNCKKIGAIYAPNLVLLEYKGHDIPQLKFAQESRQLKQSQMILYPLFNVDAAWFCQLRQSLSDSISWSQVTIYFHKYEEINMNDLQLHCRDAIPKVDVLDANFLRPTGECSTFVDALLWSCRPRKFNLQSTSEMFTCFMDRLMHMKSLRCTLTHEMGCLMHMKNWRRALSHERHGQLKEVKVYKFDQRNQSWHPVEHKRGELSIRTVSTLEKYFFLLDW
;
A
#
# COMPACT_ATOMS: atom_id res chain seq x y z
N MET A 1 -17.59 38.59 18.47
CA MET A 1 -18.09 37.94 17.27
C MET A 1 -16.90 37.47 16.48
N GLY A 2 -16.74 36.17 16.30
CA GLY A 2 -15.52 35.59 15.70
C GLY A 2 -15.49 35.77 14.20
N THR A 3 -14.29 35.90 13.65
CA THR A 3 -13.98 36.08 12.22
C THR A 3 -14.55 34.98 11.28
N ALA A 4 -15.05 33.86 11.82
CA ALA A 4 -15.67 32.76 11.06
C ALA A 4 -17.03 33.13 10.41
N ASP A 5 -17.75 34.11 10.93
CA ASP A 5 -19.04 34.58 10.41
C ASP A 5 -18.91 35.54 9.21
N MET A 6 -17.71 36.00 8.91
CA MET A 6 -17.46 36.95 7.80
C MET A 6 -17.36 36.24 6.42
N LEU A 7 -17.33 34.91 6.39
CA LEU A 7 -17.22 34.19 5.12
C LEU A 7 -18.61 34.09 4.44
N PRO A 8 -18.69 34.34 3.12
CA PRO A 8 -19.91 34.11 2.35
C PRO A 8 -20.32 32.62 2.40
N VAL A 9 -21.63 32.33 2.45
CA VAL A 9 -22.19 30.96 2.55
C VAL A 9 -21.63 30.04 1.44
N CYS A 10 -21.43 30.56 0.24
CA CYS A 10 -20.88 29.79 -0.89
C CYS A 10 -19.43 29.33 -0.62
N LEU A 11 -18.60 30.14 0.04
CA LEU A 11 -17.24 29.74 0.43
C LEU A 11 -17.26 28.72 1.58
N ILE A 12 -18.13 28.94 2.58
CA ILE A 12 -18.32 27.98 3.68
C ILE A 12 -18.74 26.61 3.10
N ARG A 13 -19.74 26.58 2.20
CA ARG A 13 -20.18 25.35 1.54
C ARG A 13 -19.03 24.68 0.78
N LYS A 14 -18.22 25.46 0.05
CA LYS A 14 -17.04 24.93 -0.66
C LYS A 14 -16.01 24.35 0.31
N ILE A 15 -15.72 24.99 1.43
CA ILE A 15 -14.84 24.48 2.49
C ILE A 15 -15.38 23.16 3.03
N LEU A 16 -16.68 23.10 3.37
CA LEU A 16 -17.32 21.90 3.89
C LEU A 16 -17.25 20.72 2.90
N CYS A 17 -17.29 20.97 1.59
CA CYS A 17 -17.15 19.93 0.56
C CYS A 17 -15.75 19.28 0.51
N TYR A 18 -14.71 19.95 0.99
CA TYR A 18 -13.35 19.37 1.09
C TYR A 18 -13.14 18.53 2.35
N LEU A 19 -14.02 18.63 3.32
CA LEU A 19 -13.97 17.89 4.58
C LEU A 19 -14.72 16.56 4.44
N SER A 20 -14.32 15.57 5.24
CA SER A 20 -15.18 14.39 5.42
C SER A 20 -16.53 14.79 6.01
N TYR A 21 -17.57 14.03 5.73
CA TYR A 21 -18.91 14.32 6.28
C TYR A 21 -18.89 14.48 7.81
N ARG A 22 -18.06 13.70 8.51
CA ARG A 22 -17.89 13.76 9.97
C ARG A 22 -17.25 15.08 10.41
N GLU A 23 -16.22 15.54 9.73
CA GLU A 23 -15.56 16.83 10.00
C GLU A 23 -16.50 18.00 9.69
N ALA A 24 -17.14 17.99 8.51
CA ALA A 24 -18.11 18.97 8.11
C ALA A 24 -19.26 19.07 9.14
N SER A 25 -19.74 17.95 9.68
CA SER A 25 -20.79 17.92 10.69
C SER A 25 -20.37 18.52 12.04
N ARG A 26 -19.07 18.54 12.37
CA ARG A 26 -18.54 19.21 13.55
C ARG A 26 -18.49 20.73 13.37
N MET A 27 -18.23 21.20 12.15
CA MET A 27 -18.13 22.63 11.85
C MET A 27 -19.50 23.38 11.98
N ARG A 28 -20.62 22.66 11.94
CA ARG A 28 -21.98 23.25 12.09
C ARG A 28 -22.19 24.01 13.41
N ILE A 29 -21.37 23.75 14.44
CA ILE A 29 -21.47 24.41 15.75
C ILE A 29 -20.85 25.82 15.78
N LEU A 30 -20.06 26.17 14.75
CA LEU A 30 -19.33 27.45 14.71
C LEU A 30 -20.25 28.65 14.63
N SER A 31 -21.32 28.58 13.84
CA SER A 31 -22.34 29.61 13.73
C SER A 31 -23.60 29.13 12.99
N LYS A 32 -24.66 29.96 13.00
CA LYS A 32 -25.89 29.74 12.22
C LYS A 32 -25.58 29.61 10.72
N THR A 33 -24.67 30.43 10.20
CA THR A 33 -24.26 30.42 8.79
C THR A 33 -23.58 29.08 8.40
N TRP A 34 -22.71 28.55 9.27
CA TRP A 34 -22.08 27.24 9.08
C TRP A 34 -23.11 26.11 9.18
N LEU A 35 -24.07 26.21 10.09
CA LEU A 35 -25.17 25.25 10.19
C LEU A 35 -26.00 25.21 8.91
N LEU A 36 -26.41 26.37 8.38
CA LEU A 36 -27.20 26.48 7.15
C LEU A 36 -26.40 25.90 5.95
N ALA A 37 -25.12 26.26 5.81
CA ALA A 37 -24.27 25.74 4.77
C ALA A 37 -24.12 24.20 4.85
N TRP A 38 -24.07 23.63 6.06
CA TRP A 38 -24.01 22.19 6.28
C TRP A 38 -25.35 21.50 5.97
N LEU A 39 -26.47 22.12 6.24
CA LEU A 39 -27.79 21.57 5.97
C LEU A 39 -28.04 21.34 4.46
N ASP A 40 -27.44 22.16 3.61
CA ASP A 40 -27.55 22.09 2.14
C ASP A 40 -26.29 21.50 1.48
N LEU A 41 -25.50 20.69 2.22
CA LEU A 41 -24.27 20.12 1.71
C LEU A 41 -24.57 19.09 0.61
N PRO A 42 -24.01 19.22 -0.62
CA PRO A 42 -24.33 18.31 -1.72
C PRO A 42 -23.74 16.90 -1.54
N ASN A 43 -22.86 16.71 -0.56
CA ASN A 43 -22.22 15.43 -0.28
C ASN A 43 -22.83 14.79 0.96
N LEU A 44 -23.59 13.72 0.76
CA LEU A 44 -24.24 12.96 1.83
C LEU A 44 -23.54 11.62 2.06
N GLU A 45 -23.18 11.34 3.31
CA GLU A 45 -22.57 10.08 3.74
C GLU A 45 -23.32 9.55 4.96
N PHE A 46 -23.86 8.35 4.84
CA PHE A 46 -24.63 7.67 5.87
C PHE A 46 -24.01 6.35 6.25
N SER A 47 -23.11 6.38 7.21
CA SER A 47 -22.49 5.19 7.81
C SER A 47 -22.87 5.07 9.28
N GLY A 48 -23.50 3.97 9.68
CA GLY A 48 -23.85 3.67 11.07
C GLY A 48 -24.87 4.62 11.73
N LYS A 49 -25.57 5.47 10.96
CA LYS A 49 -26.60 6.39 11.48
C LYS A 49 -27.94 5.68 11.69
N SER A 50 -28.75 6.18 12.61
CA SER A 50 -30.15 5.75 12.80
C SER A 50 -30.95 5.93 11.50
N ILE A 51 -31.82 4.95 11.20
CA ILE A 51 -32.71 4.97 10.04
C ILE A 51 -33.57 6.23 10.00
N ALA A 52 -34.14 6.62 11.15
CA ALA A 52 -34.98 7.82 11.26
C ALA A 52 -34.22 9.10 10.91
N ILE A 53 -32.93 9.20 11.30
CA ILE A 53 -32.08 10.36 10.96
C ILE A 53 -31.83 10.42 9.46
N VAL A 54 -31.54 9.28 8.82
CA VAL A 54 -31.33 9.23 7.38
C VAL A 54 -32.61 9.62 6.64
N ASP A 55 -33.76 9.08 7.06
CA ASP A 55 -35.05 9.35 6.44
C ASP A 55 -35.43 10.84 6.54
N ASN A 56 -35.32 11.46 7.71
CA ASN A 56 -35.58 12.88 7.90
C ASN A 56 -34.65 13.76 7.04
N ILE A 57 -33.38 13.40 6.91
CA ILE A 57 -32.46 14.17 6.06
C ILE A 57 -32.87 14.03 4.60
N MET A 58 -33.13 12.79 4.12
CA MET A 58 -33.51 12.56 2.74
C MET A 58 -34.83 13.24 2.36
N GLU A 59 -35.82 13.22 3.25
CA GLU A 59 -37.06 13.96 3.03
C GLU A 59 -36.85 15.48 2.89
N ARG A 60 -36.02 16.07 3.75
CA ARG A 60 -35.65 17.48 3.61
C ARG A 60 -35.02 17.80 2.25
N TYR A 61 -34.13 16.92 1.73
CA TYR A 61 -33.53 17.12 0.42
C TYR A 61 -34.55 16.98 -0.71
N ARG A 62 -35.51 16.06 -0.60
CA ARG A 62 -36.62 15.94 -1.54
C ARG A 62 -37.48 17.19 -1.53
N ASP A 63 -37.94 17.60 -0.34
CA ASP A 63 -38.91 18.69 -0.19
C ASP A 63 -38.31 20.06 -0.58
N GLY A 64 -37.02 20.26 -0.30
CA GLY A 64 -36.27 21.45 -0.68
C GLY A 64 -35.67 21.43 -2.07
N ASN A 65 -35.82 20.34 -2.86
CA ASN A 65 -35.14 20.12 -4.15
C ASN A 65 -33.64 20.43 -4.08
N ILE A 66 -33.00 20.07 -2.93
CA ILE A 66 -31.57 20.37 -2.69
C ILE A 66 -30.70 19.44 -3.55
N PRO A 67 -29.80 19.95 -4.40
CA PRO A 67 -28.97 19.13 -5.26
C PRO A 67 -28.07 18.18 -4.45
N ILE A 68 -27.96 16.92 -4.90
CA ILE A 68 -27.09 15.91 -4.32
C ILE A 68 -26.00 15.59 -5.34
N ASP A 69 -24.75 15.94 -5.08
CA ASP A 69 -23.62 15.58 -5.93
C ASP A 69 -23.11 14.18 -5.60
N LYS A 70 -22.92 13.89 -4.30
CA LYS A 70 -22.47 12.59 -3.81
C LYS A 70 -23.46 12.02 -2.79
N PHE A 71 -23.87 10.77 -3.02
CA PHE A 71 -24.66 9.98 -2.08
C PHE A 71 -23.91 8.69 -1.72
N GLU A 72 -23.55 8.52 -0.47
CA GLU A 72 -22.88 7.35 0.06
C GLU A 72 -23.72 6.73 1.19
N PHE A 73 -24.14 5.49 1.01
CA PHE A 73 -24.92 4.74 1.98
C PHE A 73 -24.26 3.41 2.31
N ASP A 74 -23.94 3.22 3.60
CA ASP A 74 -23.38 1.98 4.14
C ASP A 74 -24.42 1.29 5.04
N ASN A 75 -24.95 0.17 4.56
CA ASN A 75 -25.96 -0.65 5.23
C ASN A 75 -25.36 -1.69 6.18
N SER A 76 -24.03 -1.81 6.29
CA SER A 76 -23.33 -2.92 6.95
C SER A 76 -23.67 -3.14 8.44
N LYS A 77 -24.38 -2.20 9.08
CA LYS A 77 -24.73 -2.25 10.51
C LYS A 77 -26.24 -2.17 10.79
N LYS A 78 -27.09 -2.38 9.79
CA LYS A 78 -28.54 -2.14 9.91
C LYS A 78 -29.36 -3.42 9.84
N PRO A 79 -30.59 -3.41 10.41
CA PRO A 79 -31.46 -4.59 10.36
C PRO A 79 -31.99 -4.90 8.94
N ASP A 80 -32.34 -6.15 8.70
CA ASP A 80 -32.66 -6.76 7.40
C ASP A 80 -33.91 -6.20 6.66
N ARG A 81 -34.69 -5.29 7.24
CA ARG A 81 -36.01 -4.90 6.70
C ARG A 81 -36.12 -3.46 6.23
N ILE A 82 -35.04 -2.91 5.65
CA ILE A 82 -35.06 -1.51 5.20
C ILE A 82 -35.02 -1.34 3.66
N SER A 83 -35.25 -2.39 2.89
CA SER A 83 -35.17 -2.33 1.42
C SER A 83 -36.08 -1.25 0.82
N ALA A 84 -37.31 -1.13 1.28
CA ALA A 84 -38.24 -0.07 0.82
C ALA A 84 -37.76 1.36 1.13
N LEU A 85 -37.07 1.54 2.26
CA LEU A 85 -36.46 2.84 2.60
C LEU A 85 -35.23 3.11 1.74
N ILE A 86 -34.43 2.08 1.45
CA ILE A 86 -33.31 2.22 0.53
C ILE A 86 -33.81 2.64 -0.85
N ASP A 87 -34.85 1.99 -1.38
CA ASP A 87 -35.49 2.37 -2.65
C ASP A 87 -35.95 3.82 -2.67
N LYS A 88 -36.58 4.27 -1.56
CA LYS A 88 -37.00 5.68 -1.38
C LYS A 88 -35.80 6.64 -1.42
N TRP A 89 -34.76 6.37 -0.63
CA TRP A 89 -33.59 7.25 -0.55
C TRP A 89 -32.79 7.29 -1.85
N LEU A 90 -32.61 6.15 -2.51
CA LEU A 90 -32.00 6.06 -3.82
C LEU A 90 -32.83 6.83 -4.88
N GLY A 91 -34.17 6.75 -4.81
CA GLY A 91 -35.07 7.53 -5.65
C GLY A 91 -34.91 9.03 -5.45
N ILE A 92 -34.83 9.49 -4.19
CA ILE A 92 -34.59 10.91 -3.86
C ILE A 92 -33.21 11.35 -4.39
N ALA A 93 -32.16 10.56 -4.16
CA ALA A 93 -30.82 10.86 -4.66
C ALA A 93 -30.81 11.03 -6.19
N LEU A 94 -31.53 10.16 -6.90
CA LEU A 94 -31.66 10.21 -8.34
C LEU A 94 -32.40 11.45 -8.82
N GLN A 95 -33.54 11.78 -8.18
CA GLN A 95 -34.32 12.99 -8.49
C GLN A 95 -33.52 14.29 -8.26
N ASN A 96 -32.66 14.30 -7.25
CA ASN A 96 -31.83 15.44 -6.89
C ASN A 96 -30.47 15.50 -7.63
N GLY A 97 -30.31 14.71 -8.71
CA GLY A 97 -29.20 14.82 -9.66
C GLY A 97 -27.88 14.22 -9.23
N VAL A 98 -27.89 13.12 -8.47
CA VAL A 98 -26.68 12.47 -7.93
C VAL A 98 -25.67 12.08 -9.04
N ARG A 99 -24.44 12.57 -8.91
CA ARG A 99 -23.33 12.27 -9.84
C ARG A 99 -22.45 11.13 -9.36
N HIS A 100 -22.31 10.97 -8.04
CA HIS A 100 -21.46 9.96 -7.41
C HIS A 100 -22.31 9.14 -6.43
N LEU A 101 -22.64 7.91 -6.82
CA LEU A 101 -23.42 6.99 -5.98
C LEU A 101 -22.57 5.87 -5.44
N VAL A 102 -22.60 5.70 -4.12
CA VAL A 102 -21.91 4.61 -3.43
C VAL A 102 -22.89 3.87 -2.53
N TYR A 103 -23.15 2.62 -2.82
CA TYR A 103 -23.92 1.70 -1.99
C TYR A 103 -23.03 0.59 -1.48
N ARG A 104 -22.99 0.39 -0.15
CA ARG A 104 -22.25 -0.70 0.49
C ARG A 104 -23.14 -1.50 1.43
N ASP A 105 -23.09 -2.81 1.29
CA ASP A 105 -23.66 -3.76 2.23
C ASP A 105 -22.69 -4.95 2.36
N VAL A 106 -22.18 -5.19 3.57
CA VAL A 106 -21.34 -6.35 3.87
C VAL A 106 -22.08 -7.39 4.71
N THR A 107 -23.36 -7.17 5.00
CA THR A 107 -24.20 -8.13 5.70
C THR A 107 -24.55 -9.30 4.76
N HIS A 108 -24.55 -10.52 5.27
CA HIS A 108 -24.76 -11.72 4.44
C HIS A 108 -26.19 -12.23 4.47
N SER A 109 -27.11 -11.57 5.20
CA SER A 109 -28.43 -12.11 5.53
C SER A 109 -29.49 -11.97 4.43
N LYS A 110 -29.61 -10.79 3.82
CA LYS A 110 -30.48 -10.55 2.64
C LYS A 110 -29.81 -9.56 1.70
N ILE A 111 -29.45 -10.03 0.52
CA ILE A 111 -28.80 -9.20 -0.50
C ILE A 111 -29.84 -8.29 -1.14
N TYR A 112 -29.62 -6.96 -1.07
CA TYR A 112 -30.52 -5.96 -1.64
C TYR A 112 -30.53 -6.04 -3.17
N PRO A 113 -31.71 -6.14 -3.83
CA PRO A 113 -31.84 -6.10 -5.28
C PRO A 113 -31.69 -4.65 -5.76
N PHE A 114 -30.49 -4.28 -6.23
CA PHE A 114 -30.20 -2.91 -6.65
C PHE A 114 -30.74 -2.61 -8.04
N PRO A 115 -31.58 -1.57 -8.26
CA PRO A 115 -32.22 -1.27 -9.52
C PRO A 115 -31.29 -0.51 -10.50
N ILE A 116 -30.19 -1.15 -10.93
CA ILE A 116 -29.10 -0.52 -11.68
C ILE A 116 -29.56 0.25 -12.91
N PHE A 117 -30.50 -0.28 -13.69
CA PHE A 117 -30.93 0.35 -14.95
C PHE A 117 -31.61 1.71 -14.74
N LYS A 118 -32.35 1.92 -13.62
CA LYS A 118 -32.89 3.24 -13.28
C LYS A 118 -31.80 4.31 -13.15
N PHE A 119 -30.60 3.90 -12.68
CA PHE A 119 -29.46 4.79 -12.52
C PHE A 119 -28.70 5.00 -13.82
N LEU A 120 -28.66 3.97 -14.70
CA LEU A 120 -28.05 4.10 -16.01
C LEU A 120 -28.88 4.97 -16.97
N GLU A 121 -30.19 5.04 -16.77
CA GLU A 121 -31.07 5.95 -17.51
C GLU A 121 -30.81 7.43 -17.17
N ALA A 122 -30.24 7.68 -15.99
CA ALA A 122 -29.92 9.04 -15.54
C ALA A 122 -28.61 9.54 -16.19
N ASN A 123 -28.72 10.46 -17.12
CA ASN A 123 -27.61 10.98 -17.93
C ASN A 123 -26.62 11.90 -17.17
N PHE A 124 -26.66 11.94 -15.85
CA PHE A 124 -25.76 12.75 -15.02
C PHE A 124 -24.86 11.92 -14.10
N LEU A 125 -25.11 10.59 -13.95
CA LEU A 125 -24.32 9.74 -13.07
C LEU A 125 -22.92 9.49 -13.65
N GLY A 126 -21.88 9.97 -12.97
CA GLY A 126 -20.48 9.84 -13.37
C GLY A 126 -19.75 8.65 -12.74
N GLU A 127 -20.11 8.33 -11.50
CA GLU A 127 -19.50 7.24 -10.74
C GLU A 127 -20.56 6.41 -10.01
N LEU A 128 -20.46 5.07 -10.16
CA LEU A 128 -21.32 4.09 -9.49
C LEU A 128 -20.46 3.05 -8.79
N VAL A 129 -20.58 2.97 -7.48
CA VAL A 129 -19.89 1.99 -6.63
C VAL A 129 -20.93 1.14 -5.92
N LEU A 130 -20.96 -0.15 -6.23
CA LEU A 130 -21.89 -1.13 -5.64
C LEU A 130 -21.12 -2.21 -4.91
N MET A 131 -21.48 -2.46 -3.66
CA MET A 131 -20.89 -3.52 -2.86
C MET A 131 -21.97 -4.31 -2.11
N GLY A 132 -21.99 -5.63 -2.30
CA GLY A 132 -22.87 -6.53 -1.57
C GLY A 132 -24.35 -6.44 -1.97
N CYS A 133 -24.66 -6.25 -3.26
CA CYS A 133 -26.03 -6.22 -3.77
C CYS A 133 -26.27 -7.28 -4.86
N ASP A 134 -27.54 -7.49 -5.21
CA ASP A 134 -27.98 -8.42 -6.25
C ASP A 134 -28.44 -7.64 -7.48
N LEU A 135 -27.87 -7.95 -8.64
CA LEU A 135 -28.29 -7.40 -9.92
C LEU A 135 -29.08 -8.43 -10.78
N MET A 136 -29.27 -9.67 -10.32
CA MET A 136 -29.95 -10.72 -11.07
C MET A 136 -31.47 -10.56 -11.14
N HIS A 137 -32.08 -9.87 -10.18
CA HIS A 137 -33.54 -9.70 -10.11
C HIS A 137 -34.05 -8.49 -10.88
N VAL A 138 -33.16 -7.78 -11.57
CA VAL A 138 -33.58 -6.65 -12.39
C VAL A 138 -34.15 -7.19 -13.71
N SER A 139 -35.47 -7.36 -13.75
CA SER A 139 -36.19 -7.66 -15.01
C SER A 139 -35.86 -6.52 -16.00
N LEU A 140 -35.27 -6.89 -17.12
CA LEU A 140 -35.31 -6.05 -18.30
C LEU A 140 -36.81 -5.97 -18.66
N SER A 141 -37.53 -5.02 -18.05
CA SER A 141 -38.89 -4.71 -18.48
C SER A 141 -38.83 -4.48 -20.01
N ASN A 142 -39.75 -5.06 -20.76
CA ASN A 142 -39.88 -5.22 -22.20
C ASN A 142 -39.69 -3.91 -23.04
N THR A 143 -38.78 -3.06 -22.65
CA THR A 143 -38.42 -1.87 -23.39
C THR A 143 -37.35 -2.25 -24.40
N SER A 144 -37.78 -2.33 -25.66
CA SER A 144 -36.95 -2.53 -26.85
C SER A 144 -35.84 -1.47 -27.04
N ASN A 145 -35.70 -0.52 -26.16
CA ASN A 145 -34.69 0.53 -26.19
C ASN A 145 -33.51 0.18 -25.29
N VAL A 146 -32.37 -0.03 -25.90
CA VAL A 146 -31.08 -0.16 -25.18
C VAL A 146 -30.80 1.15 -24.45
N VAL A 147 -30.84 1.13 -23.15
CA VAL A 147 -30.45 2.28 -22.31
C VAL A 147 -28.97 2.56 -22.54
N ILE A 148 -28.62 3.76 -23.01
CA ILE A 148 -27.23 4.15 -23.19
C ILE A 148 -26.91 5.29 -22.21
N CYS A 149 -26.04 5.00 -21.24
CA CYS A 149 -25.54 5.96 -20.28
C CYS A 149 -24.23 6.61 -20.79
N HIS A 150 -24.34 7.87 -21.20
CA HIS A 150 -23.18 8.61 -21.74
C HIS A 150 -22.31 9.26 -20.65
N SER A 151 -22.81 9.39 -19.44
CA SER A 151 -22.14 10.12 -18.35
C SER A 151 -21.22 9.24 -17.50
N LEU A 152 -21.53 7.93 -17.35
CA LEU A 152 -20.79 7.04 -16.45
C LEU A 152 -19.35 6.85 -16.92
N ARG A 153 -18.40 7.17 -16.03
CA ARG A 153 -16.95 7.04 -16.25
C ARG A 153 -16.32 5.98 -15.37
N LYS A 154 -16.88 5.76 -14.18
CA LYS A 154 -16.36 4.79 -13.23
C LYS A 154 -17.46 3.87 -12.73
N LEU A 155 -17.23 2.57 -12.87
CA LEU A 155 -18.09 1.51 -12.37
C LEU A 155 -17.28 0.58 -11.45
N SER A 156 -17.73 0.41 -10.22
CA SER A 156 -17.12 -0.53 -9.26
C SER A 156 -18.17 -1.51 -8.74
N LEU A 157 -17.95 -2.79 -8.99
CA LEU A 157 -18.78 -3.91 -8.56
C LEU A 157 -17.96 -4.81 -7.65
N SER A 158 -18.29 -4.83 -6.36
CA SER A 158 -17.58 -5.64 -5.36
C SER A 158 -18.56 -6.51 -4.59
N ARG A 159 -18.31 -7.82 -4.50
CA ARG A 159 -19.23 -8.78 -3.83
C ARG A 159 -20.67 -8.70 -4.35
N VAL A 160 -20.83 -8.38 -5.62
CA VAL A 160 -22.12 -8.25 -6.29
C VAL A 160 -22.51 -9.59 -6.91
N ARG A 161 -23.79 -9.93 -6.82
CA ARG A 161 -24.35 -11.10 -7.48
C ARG A 161 -24.81 -10.73 -8.89
N LEU A 162 -24.08 -11.20 -9.91
CA LEU A 162 -24.41 -10.98 -11.32
C LEU A 162 -23.81 -12.09 -12.18
N ASP A 163 -24.39 -12.32 -13.33
CA ASP A 163 -23.88 -13.27 -14.32
C ASP A 163 -23.19 -12.57 -15.50
N LYS A 164 -22.65 -13.37 -16.42
CA LYS A 164 -21.97 -12.89 -17.62
C LYS A 164 -22.88 -11.99 -18.48
N ASN A 165 -24.14 -12.36 -18.65
CA ASN A 165 -25.09 -11.65 -19.51
C ASN A 165 -25.44 -10.29 -18.93
N MET A 166 -25.72 -10.23 -17.61
CA MET A 166 -25.98 -8.97 -16.92
C MET A 166 -24.78 -8.04 -16.99
N LEU A 167 -23.56 -8.56 -16.74
CA LEU A 167 -22.35 -7.75 -16.89
C LEU A 167 -22.21 -7.19 -18.31
N GLN A 168 -22.42 -8.02 -19.33
CA GLN A 168 -22.32 -7.57 -20.74
C GLN A 168 -23.38 -6.51 -21.05
N THR A 169 -24.60 -6.66 -20.57
CA THR A 169 -25.66 -5.66 -20.75
C THR A 169 -25.29 -4.32 -20.10
N ILE A 170 -24.77 -4.34 -18.88
CA ILE A 170 -24.30 -3.11 -18.20
C ILE A 170 -23.17 -2.44 -18.99
N LEU A 171 -22.20 -3.21 -19.47
CA LEU A 171 -21.06 -2.67 -20.22
C LEU A 171 -21.45 -2.11 -21.59
N THR A 172 -22.39 -2.74 -22.29
CA THR A 172 -22.94 -2.20 -23.55
C THR A 172 -23.76 -0.95 -23.33
N SER A 173 -24.46 -0.86 -22.19
CA SER A 173 -25.17 0.37 -21.79
C SER A 173 -24.24 1.53 -21.42
N CYS A 174 -22.97 1.27 -21.11
CA CYS A 174 -22.04 2.29 -20.62
C CYS A 174 -20.74 2.35 -21.45
N PRO A 175 -20.77 2.77 -22.73
CA PRO A 175 -19.61 2.71 -23.62
C PRO A 175 -18.49 3.69 -23.26
N PHE A 176 -18.73 4.64 -22.37
CA PHE A 176 -17.77 5.67 -21.97
C PHE A 176 -17.06 5.40 -20.64
N ILE A 177 -17.18 4.19 -20.08
CA ILE A 177 -16.46 3.79 -18.88
C ILE A 177 -14.94 3.90 -19.11
N VAL A 178 -14.27 4.58 -18.19
CA VAL A 178 -12.81 4.76 -18.13
C VAL A 178 -12.19 3.84 -17.09
N ASP A 179 -12.84 3.72 -15.92
CA ASP A 179 -12.40 2.88 -14.82
C ASP A 179 -13.44 1.81 -14.49
N LEU A 180 -13.02 0.54 -14.53
CA LEU A 180 -13.87 -0.59 -14.20
C LEU A 180 -13.22 -1.45 -13.10
N ILE A 181 -13.97 -1.70 -12.05
CA ILE A 181 -13.54 -2.54 -10.93
C ILE A 181 -14.55 -3.68 -10.74
N ILE A 182 -14.10 -4.93 -10.80
CA ILE A 182 -14.89 -6.12 -10.56
C ILE A 182 -14.16 -7.01 -9.55
N ARG A 183 -14.68 -7.11 -8.32
CA ARG A 183 -14.01 -7.85 -7.25
C ARG A 183 -14.97 -8.80 -6.53
N ASN A 184 -14.56 -10.06 -6.38
CA ASN A 184 -15.27 -11.05 -5.59
C ASN A 184 -16.77 -11.17 -5.97
N CYS A 185 -17.11 -10.95 -7.24
CA CYS A 185 -18.49 -11.06 -7.72
C CYS A 185 -18.87 -12.52 -7.89
N THR A 186 -20.09 -12.88 -7.42
CA THR A 186 -20.59 -14.25 -7.50
C THR A 186 -21.28 -14.52 -8.84
N ARG A 187 -21.25 -15.79 -9.29
CA ARG A 187 -21.85 -16.28 -10.56
C ARG A 187 -21.16 -15.83 -11.85
N LEU A 188 -20.10 -15.02 -11.81
CA LEU A 188 -19.31 -14.70 -12.99
C LEU A 188 -18.41 -15.87 -13.38
N LYS A 189 -18.71 -16.50 -14.50
CA LYS A 189 -17.91 -17.58 -15.11
C LYS A 189 -17.53 -17.19 -16.55
N ASN A 190 -16.29 -17.52 -16.96
CA ASN A 190 -15.81 -17.29 -18.36
C ASN A 190 -16.12 -15.89 -18.87
N VAL A 191 -15.60 -14.88 -18.19
CA VAL A 191 -15.89 -13.48 -18.47
C VAL A 191 -15.12 -13.02 -19.72
N GLU A 192 -15.82 -12.38 -20.65
CA GLU A 192 -15.23 -11.72 -21.78
C GLU A 192 -15.57 -10.22 -21.72
N LEU A 193 -14.54 -9.39 -21.58
CA LEU A 193 -14.68 -7.95 -21.60
C LEU A 193 -14.35 -7.43 -23.00
N ARG A 194 -15.41 -7.08 -23.74
CA ARG A 194 -15.35 -6.57 -25.11
C ARG A 194 -16.06 -5.23 -25.21
N ASN A 195 -15.81 -4.50 -26.29
CA ASN A 195 -16.51 -3.23 -26.60
C ASN A 195 -16.35 -2.16 -25.51
N LEU A 196 -15.12 -2.01 -24.97
CA LEU A 196 -14.75 -1.01 -23.99
C LEU A 196 -13.81 0.05 -24.64
N PRO A 197 -14.31 0.93 -25.52
CA PRO A 197 -13.46 1.78 -26.37
C PRO A 197 -12.73 2.89 -25.61
N LYS A 198 -13.16 3.21 -24.39
CA LYS A 198 -12.60 4.29 -23.57
C LYS A 198 -11.93 3.82 -22.28
N ILE A 199 -11.91 2.51 -22.04
CA ILE A 199 -11.35 1.95 -20.81
C ILE A 199 -9.85 2.22 -20.72
N LYS A 200 -9.41 2.75 -19.60
CA LYS A 200 -8.00 3.00 -19.27
C LYS A 200 -7.52 2.19 -18.08
N SER A 201 -8.39 1.98 -17.11
CA SER A 201 -8.05 1.29 -15.87
C SER A 201 -9.04 0.15 -15.62
N LEU A 202 -8.50 -1.02 -15.31
CA LEU A 202 -9.28 -2.22 -15.06
C LEU A 202 -8.70 -2.96 -13.83
N ALA A 203 -9.54 -3.18 -12.83
CA ALA A 203 -9.18 -3.98 -11.67
C ALA A 203 -10.12 -5.20 -11.55
N ILE A 204 -9.55 -6.40 -11.59
CA ILE A 204 -10.30 -7.65 -11.58
C ILE A 204 -9.77 -8.57 -10.50
N ASP A 205 -10.70 -9.10 -9.71
CA ASP A 205 -10.44 -10.15 -8.72
C ASP A 205 -11.50 -11.26 -8.88
N ILE A 206 -11.17 -12.24 -9.72
CA ILE A 206 -12.06 -13.35 -10.11
C ILE A 206 -11.25 -14.62 -10.39
N ASP A 207 -11.72 -15.77 -9.88
CA ASP A 207 -11.05 -17.07 -10.04
C ASP A 207 -11.42 -17.85 -11.32
N HIS A 208 -12.09 -17.22 -12.26
CA HIS A 208 -12.54 -17.84 -13.51
C HIS A 208 -11.76 -17.31 -14.73
N PRO A 209 -11.77 -18.03 -15.85
CA PRO A 209 -11.15 -17.55 -17.10
C PRO A 209 -11.69 -16.20 -17.54
N ILE A 210 -10.77 -15.31 -17.90
CA ILE A 210 -11.06 -13.96 -18.36
C ILE A 210 -10.35 -13.66 -19.67
N LYS A 211 -11.09 -13.13 -20.63
CA LYS A 211 -10.56 -12.57 -21.86
C LYS A 211 -10.86 -11.08 -21.92
N ILE A 212 -9.81 -10.26 -22.10
CA ILE A 212 -9.92 -8.81 -22.16
C ILE A 212 -9.53 -8.35 -23.57
N GLU A 213 -10.48 -7.73 -24.26
CA GLU A 213 -10.28 -7.12 -25.57
C GLU A 213 -10.45 -5.59 -25.44
N ALA A 214 -9.41 -4.94 -24.91
CA ALA A 214 -9.42 -3.50 -24.61
C ALA A 214 -8.11 -2.85 -25.09
N PRO A 215 -8.03 -2.40 -26.34
CA PRO A 215 -6.81 -1.83 -26.92
C PRO A 215 -6.39 -0.50 -26.25
N THR A 216 -7.31 0.22 -25.63
CA THR A 216 -7.06 1.48 -24.92
C THR A 216 -6.62 1.31 -23.45
N LEU A 217 -6.60 0.07 -22.95
CA LEU A 217 -6.25 -0.24 -21.56
C LEU A 217 -4.79 0.12 -21.25
N GLU A 218 -4.59 0.97 -20.25
CA GLU A 218 -3.28 1.41 -19.80
C GLU A 218 -2.88 0.76 -18.46
N HIS A 219 -3.85 0.50 -17.57
CA HIS A 219 -3.60 -0.02 -16.23
C HIS A 219 -4.46 -1.25 -15.95
N LEU A 220 -3.80 -2.37 -15.62
CA LEU A 220 -4.48 -3.61 -15.24
C LEU A 220 -4.01 -4.07 -13.86
N TYR A 221 -4.95 -4.22 -12.92
CA TYR A 221 -4.80 -5.00 -11.71
C TYR A 221 -5.56 -6.32 -11.88
N TYR A 222 -4.88 -7.43 -11.68
CA TYR A 222 -5.48 -8.76 -11.73
C TYR A 222 -5.13 -9.59 -10.49
N SER A 223 -6.16 -10.08 -9.80
CA SER A 223 -6.04 -10.98 -8.68
C SER A 223 -6.81 -12.27 -8.96
N SER A 224 -6.20 -13.43 -8.70
CA SER A 224 -6.81 -14.75 -8.86
C SER A 224 -5.96 -15.82 -8.18
N PHE A 225 -6.56 -16.96 -7.85
CA PHE A 225 -5.79 -18.13 -7.41
C PHE A 225 -4.91 -18.74 -8.52
N CYS A 226 -5.31 -18.60 -9.78
CA CYS A 226 -4.59 -19.20 -10.90
C CYS A 226 -4.54 -18.25 -12.11
N LEU A 227 -3.35 -17.78 -12.45
CA LEU A 227 -3.16 -16.79 -13.51
C LEU A 227 -3.35 -17.35 -14.93
N ASN A 228 -3.20 -18.65 -15.17
CA ASN A 228 -3.28 -19.26 -16.52
C ASN A 228 -4.63 -19.02 -17.23
N LYS A 229 -5.56 -18.36 -16.55
CA LYS A 229 -6.91 -18.06 -17.03
C LYS A 229 -7.08 -16.63 -17.58
N LEU A 230 -6.03 -15.81 -17.57
CA LEU A 230 -6.08 -14.42 -18.06
C LEU A 230 -5.61 -14.33 -19.51
N ASN A 231 -6.43 -13.81 -20.41
CA ASN A 231 -6.04 -13.48 -21.79
C ASN A 231 -6.16 -11.97 -22.02
N ILE A 232 -5.04 -11.32 -22.31
CA ILE A 232 -4.90 -9.88 -22.57
C ILE A 232 -4.23 -9.58 -23.94
N ASP A 233 -4.32 -10.50 -24.88
CA ASP A 233 -3.63 -10.42 -26.17
C ASP A 233 -3.97 -9.17 -27.00
N LYS A 234 -5.14 -8.61 -26.77
CA LYS A 234 -5.63 -7.41 -27.45
C LYS A 234 -5.28 -6.08 -26.74
N CYS A 235 -4.70 -6.13 -25.53
CA CYS A 235 -4.36 -4.93 -24.75
C CYS A 235 -2.99 -4.38 -25.12
N LYS A 236 -2.87 -3.70 -26.25
CA LYS A 236 -1.57 -3.25 -26.80
C LYS A 236 -0.96 -2.05 -26.11
N ASN A 237 -1.75 -1.22 -25.43
CA ASN A 237 -1.31 0.03 -24.78
C ASN A 237 -1.05 -0.12 -23.27
N LEU A 238 -0.88 -1.36 -22.79
CA LEU A 238 -0.71 -1.63 -21.36
C LEU A 238 0.62 -1.07 -20.85
N LYS A 239 0.55 -0.09 -19.93
CA LYS A 239 1.69 0.57 -19.29
C LYS A 239 1.96 0.04 -17.89
N SER A 240 0.91 -0.36 -17.16
CA SER A 240 1.01 -0.84 -15.78
C SER A 240 0.27 -2.17 -15.63
N LEU A 241 1.00 -3.17 -15.15
CA LEU A 241 0.46 -4.50 -14.85
C LEU A 241 0.74 -4.84 -13.39
N GLU A 242 -0.31 -5.09 -12.63
CA GLU A 242 -0.23 -5.56 -11.25
C GLU A 242 -0.91 -6.92 -11.15
N ILE A 243 -0.16 -7.92 -10.71
CA ILE A 243 -0.61 -9.31 -10.60
C ILE A 243 -0.48 -9.77 -9.17
N SER A 244 -1.59 -10.23 -8.59
CA SER A 244 -1.62 -10.91 -7.30
C SER A 244 -2.22 -12.29 -7.47
N CYS A 245 -1.41 -13.35 -7.35
CA CYS A 245 -1.90 -14.72 -7.48
C CYS A 245 -1.01 -15.71 -6.74
N THR A 246 -1.59 -16.86 -6.34
CA THR A 246 -0.83 -17.91 -5.61
C THR A 246 -0.14 -18.90 -6.54
N LYS A 247 -0.70 -19.16 -7.72
CA LYS A 247 -0.20 -20.16 -8.67
C LYS A 247 -0.06 -19.57 -10.08
N ILE A 248 1.16 -19.56 -10.58
CA ILE A 248 1.49 -19.15 -11.96
C ILE A 248 2.65 -20.01 -12.45
N SER A 249 2.65 -20.35 -13.75
CA SER A 249 3.84 -20.91 -14.37
C SER A 249 4.79 -19.81 -14.83
N ASP A 250 6.09 -20.02 -14.66
CA ASP A 250 7.13 -19.08 -15.09
C ASP A 250 7.03 -18.76 -16.60
N ILE A 251 6.69 -19.77 -17.42
CA ILE A 251 6.49 -19.62 -18.87
C ILE A 251 5.35 -18.66 -19.18
N TYR A 252 4.25 -18.78 -18.47
CA TYR A 252 3.08 -17.92 -18.71
C TYR A 252 3.33 -16.47 -18.25
N LEU A 253 3.97 -16.28 -17.11
CA LEU A 253 4.36 -14.96 -16.62
C LEU A 253 5.34 -14.28 -17.57
N ASN A 254 6.35 -15.03 -18.05
CA ASN A 254 7.28 -14.56 -19.06
C ASN A 254 6.53 -14.12 -20.34
N ARG A 255 5.60 -14.93 -20.83
CA ARG A 255 4.80 -14.60 -22.00
C ARG A 255 3.98 -13.32 -21.82
N LEU A 256 3.46 -13.06 -20.63
CA LEU A 256 2.73 -11.82 -20.30
C LEU A 256 3.66 -10.59 -20.30
N ILE A 257 4.85 -10.70 -19.77
CA ILE A 257 5.79 -9.58 -19.62
C ILE A 257 6.54 -9.28 -20.91
N PHE A 258 6.89 -10.32 -21.71
CA PHE A 258 7.70 -10.20 -22.92
C PHE A 258 6.94 -9.80 -24.19
N ARG A 259 5.63 -9.60 -24.09
CA ARG A 259 4.89 -9.06 -25.22
C ARG A 259 5.37 -7.65 -25.54
N PRO A 260 5.20 -7.18 -26.80
CA PRO A 260 5.63 -5.84 -27.21
C PRO A 260 4.74 -4.75 -26.61
N TYR A 261 4.55 -4.82 -25.29
CA TYR A 261 3.90 -3.76 -24.54
C TYR A 261 4.92 -2.71 -24.12
N CYS A 262 4.50 -1.45 -24.10
CA CYS A 262 5.26 -0.39 -23.47
C CYS A 262 5.12 -0.47 -21.94
N LEU A 263 5.32 -1.66 -21.33
CA LEU A 263 5.11 -1.88 -19.92
C LEU A 263 6.17 -1.11 -19.11
N GLU A 264 5.72 -0.08 -18.40
CA GLU A 264 6.58 0.76 -17.59
C GLU A 264 6.58 0.36 -16.12
N LYS A 265 5.46 -0.19 -15.62
CA LYS A 265 5.28 -0.59 -14.23
C LYS A 265 4.81 -2.03 -14.14
N LEU A 266 5.56 -2.84 -13.36
CA LEU A 266 5.20 -4.22 -13.02
C LEU A 266 5.14 -4.36 -11.51
N VAL A 267 4.02 -4.89 -11.00
CA VAL A 267 3.86 -5.28 -9.59
C VAL A 267 3.50 -6.76 -9.53
N LEU A 268 4.31 -7.52 -8.81
CA LEU A 268 4.10 -8.95 -8.58
C LEU A 268 3.83 -9.15 -7.09
N ALA A 269 2.69 -9.75 -6.73
CA ALA A 269 2.31 -9.94 -5.34
C ALA A 269 1.85 -11.37 -5.06
N ASN A 270 2.30 -11.92 -3.91
CA ASN A 270 1.90 -13.24 -3.39
C ASN A 270 2.13 -14.41 -4.36
N ILE A 271 3.18 -14.33 -5.18
CA ILE A 271 3.45 -15.31 -6.23
C ILE A 271 4.51 -16.31 -5.77
N SER A 272 4.18 -17.60 -5.91
CA SER A 272 5.15 -18.70 -5.75
C SER A 272 5.64 -19.14 -7.13
N LEU A 273 6.88 -18.83 -7.44
CA LEU A 273 7.55 -19.12 -8.73
C LEU A 273 8.54 -20.26 -8.58
N GLY A 274 8.91 -20.89 -9.68
CA GLY A 274 10.00 -21.88 -9.73
C GLY A 274 11.37 -21.22 -9.60
N ARG A 275 11.86 -20.60 -10.66
CA ARG A 275 13.00 -19.66 -10.70
C ARG A 275 12.70 -18.62 -11.78
N PHE A 276 12.01 -17.59 -11.40
CA PHE A 276 11.61 -16.57 -12.36
C PHE A 276 12.68 -15.49 -12.50
N ASN A 277 13.10 -15.25 -13.74
CA ASN A 277 13.99 -14.17 -14.10
C ASN A 277 13.18 -13.08 -14.82
N VAL A 278 13.21 -11.86 -14.34
CA VAL A 278 12.67 -10.71 -15.06
C VAL A 278 13.68 -10.34 -16.15
N CYS A 279 13.57 -11.00 -17.30
CA CYS A 279 14.56 -10.87 -18.36
C CYS A 279 14.11 -9.88 -19.44
N ARG A 280 15.01 -8.96 -19.83
CA ARG A 280 15.01 -8.15 -21.07
C ARG A 280 13.84 -7.18 -21.28
N SER A 281 13.33 -6.53 -20.23
CA SER A 281 12.40 -5.42 -20.43
C SER A 281 13.14 -4.08 -20.50
N ARG A 282 13.20 -3.48 -21.69
CA ARG A 282 13.81 -2.16 -21.90
C ARG A 282 12.87 -1.00 -21.51
N SER A 283 11.56 -1.23 -21.45
CA SER A 283 10.56 -0.22 -21.12
C SER A 283 10.28 -0.11 -19.61
N LEU A 284 10.66 -1.12 -18.82
CA LEU A 284 10.32 -1.20 -17.40
C LEU A 284 11.08 -0.16 -16.58
N LYS A 285 10.33 0.73 -15.91
CA LYS A 285 10.84 1.79 -15.04
C LYS A 285 10.59 1.50 -13.55
N VAL A 286 9.51 0.80 -13.24
CA VAL A 286 9.08 0.50 -11.87
C VAL A 286 8.84 -1.00 -11.72
N LEU A 287 9.56 -1.64 -10.80
CA LEU A 287 9.36 -3.03 -10.41
C LEU A 287 9.08 -3.12 -8.92
N LYS A 288 7.93 -3.70 -8.57
CA LYS A 288 7.56 -3.99 -7.19
C LYS A 288 7.32 -5.48 -7.02
N ILE A 289 7.91 -6.06 -6.00
CA ILE A 289 7.88 -7.50 -5.70
C ILE A 289 7.41 -7.65 -4.26
N HIS A 290 6.20 -8.17 -4.06
CA HIS A 290 5.59 -8.30 -2.75
C HIS A 290 5.31 -9.77 -2.42
N ASN A 291 5.91 -10.30 -1.36
CA ASN A 291 5.71 -11.68 -0.88
C ASN A 291 5.88 -12.74 -1.99
N CYS A 292 6.86 -12.56 -2.85
CA CYS A 292 7.16 -13.50 -3.92
C CYS A 292 8.40 -14.31 -3.56
N LYS A 293 8.34 -15.64 -3.79
CA LYS A 293 9.45 -16.54 -3.55
C LYS A 293 10.21 -16.83 -4.85
N LYS A 294 11.56 -17.06 -4.72
CA LYS A 294 12.43 -17.54 -5.80
C LYS A 294 12.48 -16.66 -7.06
N ILE A 295 12.46 -15.36 -6.89
CA ILE A 295 12.79 -14.44 -7.98
C ILE A 295 14.31 -14.35 -8.08
N GLY A 296 14.82 -14.56 -9.28
CA GLY A 296 16.25 -14.58 -9.57
C GLY A 296 16.76 -13.29 -10.23
N ALA A 297 17.30 -13.40 -11.45
CA ALA A 297 17.93 -12.28 -12.14
C ALA A 297 16.90 -11.27 -12.70
N ILE A 298 17.26 -9.99 -12.60
CA ILE A 298 16.51 -8.87 -13.19
C ILE A 298 17.36 -8.26 -14.31
N TYR A 299 16.79 -8.20 -15.52
CA TYR A 299 17.38 -7.50 -16.65
C TYR A 299 16.45 -6.37 -17.10
N ALA A 300 16.56 -5.22 -16.42
CA ALA A 300 15.78 -4.02 -16.71
C ALA A 300 16.71 -2.79 -16.66
N PRO A 301 17.41 -2.46 -17.77
CA PRO A 301 18.46 -1.43 -17.78
C PRO A 301 17.91 -0.02 -17.50
N ASN A 302 16.63 0.23 -17.76
CA ASN A 302 15.97 1.52 -17.55
C ASN A 302 15.16 1.57 -16.23
N LEU A 303 15.41 0.63 -15.31
CA LEU A 303 14.72 0.59 -14.03
C LEU A 303 15.12 1.80 -13.16
N VAL A 304 14.13 2.53 -12.68
CA VAL A 304 14.29 3.72 -11.83
C VAL A 304 13.94 3.42 -10.39
N LEU A 305 12.93 2.55 -10.17
CA LEU A 305 12.45 2.17 -8.84
C LEU A 305 12.34 0.65 -8.73
N LEU A 306 12.99 0.11 -7.68
CA LEU A 306 12.85 -1.27 -7.24
C LEU A 306 12.32 -1.29 -5.80
N GLU A 307 11.23 -2.00 -5.57
CA GLU A 307 10.67 -2.25 -4.25
C GLU A 307 10.53 -3.75 -4.02
N TYR A 308 11.15 -4.25 -2.98
CA TYR A 308 10.93 -5.60 -2.49
C TYR A 308 10.26 -5.56 -1.12
N LYS A 309 9.22 -6.36 -0.94
CA LYS A 309 8.51 -6.50 0.33
C LYS A 309 8.21 -7.97 0.57
N GLY A 310 8.70 -8.53 1.69
CA GLY A 310 8.51 -9.96 1.94
C GLY A 310 8.94 -10.42 3.31
N HIS A 311 8.74 -11.73 3.53
CA HIS A 311 9.15 -12.40 4.77
C HIS A 311 10.58 -12.94 4.69
N ASP A 312 10.98 -13.34 3.49
CA ASP A 312 12.29 -13.93 3.21
C ASP A 312 13.24 -12.86 2.62
N ILE A 313 14.52 -12.97 2.86
CA ILE A 313 15.54 -12.11 2.26
C ILE A 313 15.63 -12.44 0.75
N PRO A 314 15.53 -11.43 -0.13
CA PRO A 314 15.54 -11.66 -1.56
C PRO A 314 16.92 -12.08 -2.05
N GLN A 315 16.96 -13.06 -2.96
CA GLN A 315 18.17 -13.46 -3.70
C GLN A 315 18.16 -12.83 -5.11
N LEU A 316 17.99 -11.52 -5.19
CA LEU A 316 17.88 -10.78 -6.44
C LEU A 316 19.27 -10.41 -6.96
N LYS A 317 19.49 -10.62 -8.27
CA LYS A 317 20.70 -10.18 -8.96
C LYS A 317 20.33 -9.38 -10.19
N PHE A 318 21.04 -8.27 -10.43
CA PHE A 318 20.98 -7.62 -11.74
C PHE A 318 21.86 -8.38 -12.71
N ALA A 319 21.30 -8.73 -13.87
CA ALA A 319 22.09 -9.34 -14.96
C ALA A 319 23.03 -8.32 -15.62
N GLN A 320 22.75 -7.03 -15.48
CA GLN A 320 23.56 -5.91 -15.91
C GLN A 320 23.27 -4.71 -15.00
N GLU A 321 24.28 -3.92 -14.68
CA GLU A 321 24.11 -2.73 -13.84
C GLU A 321 23.03 -1.79 -14.40
N SER A 322 22.03 -1.49 -13.59
CA SER A 322 21.02 -0.50 -13.92
C SER A 322 21.53 0.89 -13.56
N ARG A 323 22.10 1.59 -14.55
CA ARG A 323 22.66 2.96 -14.38
C ARG A 323 21.60 4.01 -14.00
N GLN A 324 20.32 3.68 -14.14
CA GLN A 324 19.20 4.60 -13.89
C GLN A 324 18.47 4.37 -12.57
N LEU A 325 18.88 3.36 -11.78
CA LEU A 325 18.22 3.06 -10.52
C LEU A 325 18.42 4.20 -9.51
N LYS A 326 17.36 4.94 -9.23
CA LYS A 326 17.36 6.08 -8.29
C LYS A 326 16.89 5.68 -6.90
N GLN A 327 16.02 4.69 -6.82
CA GLN A 327 15.42 4.26 -5.57
C GLN A 327 15.31 2.73 -5.54
N SER A 328 15.87 2.14 -4.49
CA SER A 328 15.78 0.72 -4.21
C SER A 328 15.39 0.52 -2.74
N GLN A 329 14.27 -0.10 -2.50
CA GLN A 329 13.72 -0.30 -1.16
C GLN A 329 13.51 -1.78 -0.88
N MET A 330 14.03 -2.25 0.26
CA MET A 330 13.80 -3.59 0.80
C MET A 330 13.00 -3.47 2.10
N ILE A 331 11.85 -4.14 2.19
CA ILE A 331 11.01 -4.16 3.39
C ILE A 331 10.84 -5.63 3.81
N LEU A 332 11.32 -5.97 5.00
CA LEU A 332 11.33 -7.34 5.52
C LEU A 332 10.42 -7.46 6.76
N TYR A 333 9.66 -8.55 6.78
CA TYR A 333 8.83 -8.98 7.91
C TYR A 333 9.19 -10.42 8.28
N PRO A 334 10.34 -10.68 8.94
CA PRO A 334 10.73 -12.04 9.32
C PRO A 334 9.62 -12.71 10.14
N LEU A 335 9.18 -13.91 9.72
CA LEU A 335 8.13 -14.68 10.42
C LEU A 335 8.67 -15.50 11.57
N PHE A 336 9.95 -15.92 11.46
CA PHE A 336 10.64 -16.75 12.44
C PHE A 336 11.66 -15.94 13.24
N ASN A 337 12.23 -16.56 14.27
CA ASN A 337 13.33 -15.96 15.00
C ASN A 337 14.48 -15.63 14.04
N VAL A 338 15.03 -14.45 14.22
CA VAL A 338 16.18 -13.97 13.44
C VAL A 338 17.44 -14.53 14.12
N ASP A 339 18.19 -15.36 13.39
CA ASP A 339 19.42 -16.01 13.85
C ASP A 339 20.67 -15.51 13.11
N ALA A 340 21.84 -16.07 13.43
CA ALA A 340 23.10 -15.74 12.77
C ALA A 340 23.05 -16.01 11.26
N ALA A 341 22.42 -17.11 10.82
CA ALA A 341 22.31 -17.46 9.41
C ALA A 341 21.46 -16.42 8.64
N TRP A 342 20.41 -15.91 9.27
CA TRP A 342 19.59 -14.84 8.71
C TRP A 342 20.40 -13.56 8.49
N PHE A 343 21.22 -13.12 9.46
CA PHE A 343 22.08 -11.94 9.29
C PHE A 343 23.15 -12.14 8.23
N CYS A 344 23.71 -13.35 8.10
CA CYS A 344 24.63 -13.67 7.00
C CYS A 344 23.94 -13.53 5.64
N GLN A 345 22.72 -14.05 5.49
CA GLN A 345 21.94 -13.91 4.27
C GLN A 345 21.61 -12.43 3.97
N LEU A 346 21.23 -11.65 5.00
CA LEU A 346 20.98 -10.22 4.86
C LEU A 346 22.24 -9.51 4.33
N ARG A 347 23.39 -9.72 4.96
CA ARG A 347 24.66 -9.12 4.55
C ARG A 347 25.02 -9.49 3.12
N GLN A 348 24.89 -10.76 2.75
CA GLN A 348 25.13 -11.22 1.39
C GLN A 348 24.20 -10.54 0.38
N SER A 349 22.89 -10.48 0.66
CA SER A 349 21.91 -9.82 -0.20
C SER A 349 22.18 -8.32 -0.36
N LEU A 350 22.70 -7.66 0.67
CA LEU A 350 23.07 -6.25 0.64
C LEU A 350 24.41 -6.00 -0.09
N SER A 351 25.29 -6.99 -0.12
CA SER A 351 26.60 -6.95 -0.82
C SER A 351 26.49 -7.31 -2.30
N ASP A 352 25.38 -7.93 -2.73
CA ASP A 352 25.13 -8.32 -4.11
C ASP A 352 24.96 -7.07 -5.02
N SER A 353 24.76 -7.28 -6.31
CA SER A 353 24.76 -6.26 -7.38
C SER A 353 23.73 -5.12 -7.22
N ILE A 354 22.82 -5.21 -6.25
CA ILE A 354 21.80 -4.19 -5.99
C ILE A 354 22.23 -3.32 -4.83
N SER A 355 22.49 -2.04 -5.10
CA SER A 355 22.67 -1.04 -4.05
C SER A 355 21.32 -0.62 -3.48
N TRP A 356 20.97 -1.13 -2.29
CA TRP A 356 19.73 -0.79 -1.63
C TRP A 356 19.83 0.58 -0.96
N SER A 357 19.00 1.54 -1.38
CA SER A 357 18.96 2.88 -0.80
C SER A 357 18.24 2.91 0.55
N GLN A 358 17.25 2.05 0.73
CA GLN A 358 16.52 1.93 2.00
C GLN A 358 16.22 0.48 2.33
N VAL A 359 16.48 0.11 3.58
CA VAL A 359 16.15 -1.20 4.15
C VAL A 359 15.29 -0.98 5.39
N THR A 360 14.10 -1.56 5.40
CA THR A 360 13.16 -1.49 6.52
C THR A 360 12.89 -2.89 7.04
N ILE A 361 13.08 -3.13 8.34
CA ILE A 361 12.90 -4.44 8.96
C ILE A 361 11.95 -4.31 10.14
N TYR A 362 10.95 -5.20 10.19
CA TYR A 362 9.97 -5.28 11.27
C TYR A 362 10.21 -6.53 12.10
N PHE A 363 10.88 -6.39 13.24
CA PHE A 363 11.22 -7.50 14.14
C PHE A 363 10.03 -7.81 15.06
N HIS A 364 9.50 -9.05 14.97
CA HIS A 364 8.46 -9.56 15.86
C HIS A 364 9.04 -10.23 17.08
N LYS A 365 10.14 -10.96 16.88
CA LYS A 365 10.90 -11.68 17.90
C LYS A 365 12.38 -11.56 17.59
N TYR A 366 13.20 -11.52 18.60
CA TYR A 366 14.65 -11.55 18.51
C TYR A 366 15.23 -12.25 19.75
N GLU A 367 16.34 -12.89 19.56
CA GLU A 367 17.07 -13.66 20.58
C GLU A 367 18.54 -13.27 20.55
N GLU A 368 19.30 -13.78 21.49
CA GLU A 368 20.75 -13.60 21.49
C GLU A 368 21.38 -14.27 20.26
N ILE A 369 22.33 -13.58 19.63
CA ILE A 369 23.01 -14.04 18.42
C ILE A 369 24.42 -14.50 18.79
N ASN A 370 24.78 -15.71 18.36
CA ASN A 370 26.15 -16.17 18.48
C ASN A 370 27.04 -15.44 17.46
N MET A 371 27.82 -14.48 17.93
CA MET A 371 28.69 -13.67 17.10
C MET A 371 29.83 -14.46 16.46
N ASN A 372 30.25 -15.60 17.03
CA ASN A 372 31.27 -16.45 16.43
C ASN A 372 30.77 -17.10 15.13
N ASP A 373 29.50 -17.49 15.08
CA ASP A 373 28.89 -18.07 13.87
C ASP A 373 28.82 -17.04 12.72
N LEU A 374 28.59 -15.77 13.04
CA LEU A 374 28.61 -14.68 12.06
C LEU A 374 30.00 -14.50 11.44
N GLN A 375 31.04 -14.54 12.26
CA GLN A 375 32.42 -14.27 11.82
C GLN A 375 32.99 -15.38 10.94
N LEU A 376 32.55 -16.63 11.12
CA LEU A 376 33.00 -17.76 10.33
C LEU A 376 32.49 -17.75 8.90
N HIS A 377 31.32 -17.18 8.65
CA HIS A 377 30.59 -17.33 7.38
C HIS A 377 30.75 -16.15 6.39
N CYS A 378 31.24 -14.99 6.79
CA CYS A 378 31.36 -13.84 5.90
C CYS A 378 32.69 -13.07 6.07
N ARG A 379 33.50 -13.10 4.99
CA ARG A 379 34.77 -12.34 4.92
C ARG A 379 34.68 -11.06 4.09
N ASP A 380 33.52 -10.79 3.49
CA ASP A 380 33.32 -9.66 2.60
C ASP A 380 33.19 -8.34 3.35
N ALA A 381 33.48 -7.24 2.66
CA ALA A 381 33.30 -5.89 3.20
C ALA A 381 31.85 -5.64 3.64
N ILE A 382 31.66 -4.87 4.71
CA ILE A 382 30.32 -4.56 5.20
C ILE A 382 29.62 -3.63 4.20
N PRO A 383 28.44 -4.01 3.67
CA PRO A 383 27.71 -3.20 2.70
C PRO A 383 27.23 -1.87 3.30
N LYS A 384 27.24 -0.82 2.47
CA LYS A 384 26.72 0.49 2.84
C LYS A 384 25.25 0.59 2.42
N VAL A 385 24.42 1.14 3.30
CA VAL A 385 23.00 1.42 3.05
C VAL A 385 22.73 2.88 3.41
N ASP A 386 21.98 3.61 2.58
CA ASP A 386 21.68 5.01 2.91
C ASP A 386 20.78 5.13 4.13
N VAL A 387 19.68 4.35 4.17
CA VAL A 387 18.71 4.36 5.26
C VAL A 387 18.42 2.95 5.74
N LEU A 388 18.56 2.71 7.04
CA LEU A 388 18.10 1.51 7.73
C LEU A 388 16.99 1.89 8.71
N ASP A 389 15.83 1.25 8.58
CA ASP A 389 14.71 1.37 9.51
C ASP A 389 14.54 0.06 10.28
N ALA A 390 14.76 0.07 11.58
CA ALA A 390 14.55 -1.08 12.46
C ALA A 390 13.33 -0.83 13.36
N ASN A 391 12.29 -1.62 13.18
CA ASN A 391 11.03 -1.50 13.90
C ASN A 391 10.82 -2.74 14.79
N PHE A 392 10.87 -2.55 16.10
CA PHE A 392 10.63 -3.60 17.09
C PHE A 392 9.18 -3.56 17.53
N LEU A 393 8.39 -4.56 17.13
CA LEU A 393 6.94 -4.59 17.40
C LEU A 393 6.59 -5.12 18.79
N ARG A 394 7.44 -6.00 19.33
CA ARG A 394 7.29 -6.59 20.68
C ARG A 394 8.67 -6.70 21.32
N PRO A 395 9.20 -5.63 21.89
CA PRO A 395 10.49 -5.67 22.55
C PRO A 395 10.44 -6.55 23.81
N THR A 396 11.37 -7.51 23.92
CA THR A 396 11.47 -8.48 25.03
C THR A 396 12.77 -8.30 25.82
N GLY A 397 13.17 -7.06 26.11
CA GLY A 397 14.37 -6.77 26.89
C GLY A 397 15.60 -6.39 26.05
N GLU A 398 16.74 -6.27 26.71
CA GLU A 398 18.03 -5.93 26.11
C GLU A 398 18.63 -7.14 25.40
N CYS A 399 19.18 -6.92 24.20
CA CYS A 399 19.91 -7.94 23.45
C CYS A 399 21.09 -7.32 22.70
N SER A 400 22.24 -7.21 23.40
CA SER A 400 23.43 -6.56 22.85
C SER A 400 24.01 -7.29 21.64
N THR A 401 23.97 -8.63 21.63
CA THR A 401 24.47 -9.46 20.52
C THR A 401 23.61 -9.30 19.27
N PHE A 402 22.30 -9.05 19.42
CA PHE A 402 21.41 -8.76 18.30
C PHE A 402 21.73 -7.41 17.66
N VAL A 403 22.00 -6.37 18.47
CA VAL A 403 22.42 -5.05 17.98
C VAL A 403 23.75 -5.17 17.23
N ASP A 404 24.70 -5.94 17.77
CA ASP A 404 25.97 -6.22 17.10
C ASP A 404 25.77 -6.91 15.76
N ALA A 405 24.91 -7.92 15.68
CA ALA A 405 24.62 -8.64 14.46
C ALA A 405 23.98 -7.73 13.39
N LEU A 406 23.07 -6.83 13.79
CA LEU A 406 22.45 -5.87 12.87
C LEU A 406 23.48 -4.87 12.32
N LEU A 407 24.32 -4.28 13.16
CA LEU A 407 25.37 -3.35 12.75
C LEU A 407 26.53 -4.06 12.01
N TRP A 408 26.71 -5.35 12.23
CA TRP A 408 27.64 -6.20 11.47
C TRP A 408 27.11 -6.48 10.06
N SER A 409 25.79 -6.55 9.87
CA SER A 409 25.20 -6.88 8.56
C SER A 409 25.23 -5.73 7.58
N CYS A 410 25.19 -4.48 8.02
CA CYS A 410 25.29 -3.29 7.15
C CYS A 410 25.72 -2.03 7.91
N ARG A 411 26.22 -1.03 7.15
CA ARG A 411 26.57 0.31 7.63
C ARG A 411 25.59 1.35 7.10
N PRO A 412 24.54 1.70 7.85
CA PRO A 412 23.61 2.73 7.43
C PRO A 412 24.20 4.13 7.66
N ARG A 413 23.93 5.03 6.74
CA ARG A 413 24.22 6.46 6.91
C ARG A 413 23.17 7.14 7.79
N LYS A 414 21.91 6.71 7.65
CA LYS A 414 20.76 7.12 8.46
C LYS A 414 20.14 5.89 9.08
N PHE A 415 19.90 5.91 10.37
CA PHE A 415 19.31 4.78 11.06
C PHE A 415 18.08 5.26 11.85
N ASN A 416 16.92 4.75 11.50
CA ASN A 416 15.66 4.99 12.20
C ASN A 416 15.36 3.80 13.10
N LEU A 417 15.16 4.04 14.36
CA LEU A 417 14.87 3.03 15.38
C LEU A 417 13.49 3.30 15.98
N GLN A 418 12.59 2.33 15.89
CA GLN A 418 11.36 2.31 16.66
C GLN A 418 11.43 1.17 17.68
N SER A 419 11.62 1.51 18.96
CA SER A 419 11.84 0.52 20.03
C SER A 419 11.51 1.09 21.40
N THR A 420 11.77 0.30 22.45
CA THR A 420 11.77 0.78 23.86
C THR A 420 13.02 1.60 24.17
N SER A 421 12.99 2.32 25.30
CA SER A 421 14.13 3.06 25.84
C SER A 421 15.33 2.16 26.16
N GLU A 422 15.09 0.93 26.60
CA GLU A 422 16.13 -0.06 26.93
C GLU A 422 16.91 -0.48 25.68
N MET A 423 16.19 -0.85 24.61
CA MET A 423 16.82 -1.19 23.33
C MET A 423 17.55 0.02 22.73
N PHE A 424 17.00 1.22 22.87
CA PHE A 424 17.69 2.45 22.46
C PHE A 424 19.02 2.62 23.20
N THR A 425 19.04 2.42 24.53
CA THR A 425 20.28 2.49 25.34
C THR A 425 21.29 1.47 24.85
N CYS A 426 20.87 0.24 24.59
CA CYS A 426 21.73 -0.81 24.04
C CYS A 426 22.36 -0.41 22.70
N PHE A 427 21.59 0.18 21.77
CA PHE A 427 22.12 0.72 20.52
C PHE A 427 23.10 1.86 20.74
N MET A 428 22.80 2.78 21.64
CA MET A 428 23.68 3.91 21.97
C MET A 428 25.02 3.43 22.52
N ASP A 429 25.00 2.53 23.49
CA ASP A 429 26.22 2.01 24.13
C ASP A 429 27.11 1.31 23.10
N ARG A 430 26.53 0.51 22.20
CA ARG A 430 27.32 -0.16 21.14
C ARG A 430 27.89 0.82 20.11
N LEU A 431 27.13 1.81 19.66
CA LEU A 431 27.62 2.84 18.73
C LEU A 431 28.73 3.68 19.38
N MET A 432 28.61 4.04 20.66
CA MET A 432 29.63 4.77 21.39
C MET A 432 30.89 3.92 21.65
N HIS A 433 30.74 2.62 21.91
CA HIS A 433 31.85 1.69 21.97
C HIS A 433 32.61 1.59 20.65
N MET A 434 31.90 1.45 19.51
CA MET A 434 32.51 1.46 18.18
C MET A 434 33.26 2.75 17.87
N LYS A 435 32.75 3.88 18.33
CA LYS A 435 33.42 5.18 18.20
C LYS A 435 34.67 5.29 19.09
N SER A 436 34.64 4.76 20.32
CA SER A 436 35.76 4.82 21.27
C SER A 436 36.93 3.91 20.85
N LEU A 437 36.69 2.74 20.29
CA LEU A 437 37.72 1.85 19.77
C LEU A 437 38.65 2.55 18.75
N ARG A 438 38.13 3.50 18.00
CA ARG A 438 38.93 4.31 17.06
C ARG A 438 39.93 5.21 17.78
N CYS A 439 39.56 5.82 18.90
CA CYS A 439 40.44 6.73 19.65
C CYS A 439 41.64 5.99 20.29
N THR A 440 41.43 4.76 20.75
CA THR A 440 42.52 3.93 21.32
C THR A 440 43.46 3.45 20.23
N LEU A 441 42.98 2.99 19.10
CA LEU A 441 43.82 2.51 17.99
C LEU A 441 44.70 3.60 17.35
N THR A 442 44.25 4.83 17.26
CA THR A 442 45.05 5.93 16.74
C THR A 442 46.15 6.34 17.72
N HIS A 443 45.96 6.14 19.02
CA HIS A 443 46.96 6.43 20.03
C HIS A 443 48.01 5.31 20.20
N GLU A 444 47.62 4.05 20.02
CA GLU A 444 48.54 2.89 20.13
C GLU A 444 49.34 2.60 18.88
N MET A 445 48.87 2.98 17.67
CA MET A 445 49.61 2.84 16.42
C MET A 445 50.94 3.65 16.43
N GLY A 446 51.07 4.66 17.28
CA GLY A 446 52.31 5.39 17.47
C GLY A 446 53.42 4.61 18.21
N CYS A 447 53.05 3.58 18.97
CA CYS A 447 53.97 2.87 19.88
C CYS A 447 54.39 1.43 19.50
N LEU A 448 53.73 0.79 18.53
CA LEU A 448 53.86 -0.67 18.37
C LEU A 448 54.21 -1.13 16.91
N MET A 449 55.33 -0.65 16.38
CA MET A 449 55.87 -1.15 15.08
C MET A 449 56.59 -2.49 15.14
N HIS A 450 56.57 -3.24 16.23
CA HIS A 450 57.53 -4.38 16.44
C HIS A 450 56.94 -5.77 16.70
N MET A 451 55.66 -6.08 16.48
CA MET A 451 55.16 -7.44 16.73
C MET A 451 54.54 -8.16 15.54
N LYS A 452 55.12 -9.30 15.13
CA LYS A 452 54.72 -10.17 13.99
C LYS A 452 53.34 -10.86 14.12
N ASN A 453 52.66 -10.78 15.27
CA ASN A 453 51.36 -11.46 15.50
C ASN A 453 50.15 -10.61 15.20
N TRP A 454 50.32 -9.38 14.75
CA TRP A 454 49.25 -8.38 14.49
C TRP A 454 48.39 -8.66 13.27
N ARG A 455 48.85 -9.48 12.30
CA ARG A 455 48.06 -9.75 11.09
C ARG A 455 46.75 -10.50 11.35
N ARG A 456 46.67 -11.27 12.44
CA ARG A 456 45.43 -11.96 12.84
C ARG A 456 44.46 -11.05 13.61
N ALA A 457 44.93 -10.17 14.47
CA ALA A 457 44.11 -9.19 15.20
C ALA A 457 43.52 -8.14 14.22
N LEU A 458 44.32 -7.64 13.28
CA LEU A 458 43.87 -6.66 12.28
C LEU A 458 42.80 -7.17 11.32
N SER A 459 42.67 -8.48 11.11
CA SER A 459 41.56 -9.03 10.30
C SER A 459 40.20 -8.93 11.01
N HIS A 460 40.18 -8.91 12.34
CA HIS A 460 38.98 -8.69 13.15
C HIS A 460 38.59 -7.20 13.30
N GLU A 461 39.54 -6.27 13.20
CA GLU A 461 39.37 -4.87 13.49
C GLU A 461 38.99 -3.98 12.29
N ARG A 462 38.99 -4.51 11.06
CA ARG A 462 38.55 -3.74 9.88
C ARG A 462 37.09 -3.30 9.90
N HIS A 463 36.35 -3.57 10.98
CA HIS A 463 34.89 -3.45 11.02
C HIS A 463 34.35 -2.14 11.61
N GLY A 464 35.16 -1.27 12.20
CA GLY A 464 34.59 -0.15 12.95
C GLY A 464 35.32 1.17 12.79
N GLN A 465 34.99 1.97 11.79
CA GLN A 465 35.44 3.35 11.73
C GLN A 465 34.26 4.31 11.80
N LEU A 466 33.46 4.18 12.88
CA LEU A 466 32.41 5.15 13.15
C LEU A 466 33.05 6.46 13.66
N LYS A 467 32.90 7.54 12.90
CA LYS A 467 33.50 8.86 13.18
C LYS A 467 32.58 9.71 14.01
N GLU A 468 31.33 9.80 13.63
CA GLU A 468 30.35 10.68 14.27
C GLU A 468 29.00 10.00 14.43
N VAL A 469 28.33 10.28 15.55
CA VAL A 469 26.95 9.86 15.85
C VAL A 469 26.18 11.09 16.29
N LYS A 470 25.09 11.42 15.60
CA LYS A 470 24.10 12.41 16.03
C LYS A 470 22.77 11.71 16.22
N VAL A 471 22.08 11.98 17.31
CA VAL A 471 20.86 11.28 17.70
C VAL A 471 19.74 12.27 17.97
N TYR A 472 18.55 11.92 17.49
CA TYR A 472 17.34 12.71 17.68
C TYR A 472 16.22 11.78 18.16
N LYS A 473 15.38 12.26 19.08
CA LYS A 473 14.16 11.60 19.56
C LYS A 473 12.94 12.34 19.02
N PHE A 474 11.93 11.60 18.59
CA PHE A 474 10.67 12.18 18.12
C PHE A 474 9.72 12.43 19.29
N ASP A 475 9.31 13.69 19.46
CA ASP A 475 8.25 14.06 20.38
C ASP A 475 6.88 13.98 19.71
N GLN A 476 6.07 13.01 20.13
CA GLN A 476 4.72 12.80 19.58
C GLN A 476 3.75 13.95 19.88
N ARG A 477 3.95 14.71 20.96
CA ARG A 477 3.08 15.84 21.36
C ARG A 477 3.30 17.03 20.46
N ASN A 478 4.56 17.37 20.21
CA ASN A 478 4.95 18.54 19.44
C ASN A 478 5.22 18.22 17.95
N GLN A 479 5.09 16.94 17.54
CA GLN A 479 5.38 16.46 16.18
C GLN A 479 6.75 16.93 15.65
N SER A 480 7.78 16.94 16.53
CA SER A 480 9.11 17.49 16.25
C SER A 480 10.23 16.56 16.71
N TRP A 481 11.41 16.70 16.10
CA TRP A 481 12.60 15.96 16.45
C TRP A 481 13.48 16.81 17.38
N HIS A 482 13.90 16.25 18.51
CA HIS A 482 14.79 16.90 19.47
C HIS A 482 16.12 16.17 19.57
N PRO A 483 17.26 16.88 19.60
CA PRO A 483 18.55 16.24 19.79
C PRO A 483 18.61 15.58 21.17
N VAL A 484 19.22 14.40 21.22
CA VAL A 484 19.46 13.67 22.46
C VAL A 484 20.91 13.88 22.89
N GLU A 485 21.13 14.61 24.00
CA GLU A 485 22.44 14.73 24.62
C GLU A 485 22.74 13.48 25.45
N HIS A 486 23.86 12.82 25.17
CA HIS A 486 24.27 11.64 25.90
C HIS A 486 24.96 12.05 27.22
N LYS A 487 24.21 12.22 28.30
CA LYS A 487 24.74 12.29 29.67
C LYS A 487 24.74 10.86 30.24
N ARG A 488 25.96 10.31 30.52
CA ARG A 488 26.08 9.05 31.23
C ARG A 488 25.40 9.19 32.60
N GLY A 489 24.32 8.44 32.85
CA GLY A 489 23.76 8.22 34.16
C GLY A 489 22.38 8.77 34.49
N GLU A 490 21.67 9.48 33.58
CA GLU A 490 20.33 10.00 33.89
C GLU A 490 19.30 9.58 32.85
N LEU A 491 19.01 8.30 32.76
CA LEU A 491 17.73 7.84 32.14
C LEU A 491 16.85 7.36 33.29
N SER A 492 15.96 8.23 33.78
CA SER A 492 14.95 7.85 34.76
C SER A 492 14.08 6.76 34.15
N ILE A 493 14.19 5.57 34.75
CA ILE A 493 13.37 4.40 34.43
C ILE A 493 11.91 4.73 34.75
N ARG A 494 11.16 5.20 33.79
CA ARG A 494 9.70 5.15 33.85
C ARG A 494 9.25 3.90 33.10
N THR A 495 8.87 2.91 33.88
CA THR A 495 8.31 1.63 33.46
C THR A 495 6.94 1.78 32.77
N VAL A 496 6.94 2.17 31.51
CA VAL A 496 5.84 1.91 30.58
C VAL A 496 6.49 1.59 29.25
N SER A 497 6.25 0.39 28.72
CA SER A 497 6.78 -0.12 27.45
C SER A 497 6.15 0.58 26.22
N THR A 498 6.29 1.90 26.17
CA THR A 498 5.86 2.69 25.02
C THR A 498 6.93 2.66 23.94
N LEU A 499 6.55 2.31 22.72
CA LEU A 499 7.43 2.37 21.56
C LEU A 499 7.73 3.84 21.23
N GLU A 500 9.00 4.17 21.21
CA GLU A 500 9.51 5.49 20.86
C GLU A 500 10.23 5.46 19.52
N LYS A 501 10.35 6.63 18.88
CA LYS A 501 11.05 6.75 17.58
C LYS A 501 12.31 7.57 17.77
N TYR A 502 13.43 7.03 17.28
CA TYR A 502 14.73 7.63 17.30
C TYR A 502 15.33 7.69 15.89
N PHE A 503 16.14 8.71 15.64
CA PHE A 503 16.83 8.91 14.38
C PHE A 503 18.32 9.16 14.63
N PHE A 504 19.17 8.40 13.96
CA PHE A 504 20.62 8.49 14.06
C PHE A 504 21.21 8.91 12.71
N LEU A 505 22.13 9.86 12.75
CA LEU A 505 23.04 10.15 11.65
C LEU A 505 24.40 9.55 11.99
N LEU A 506 24.91 8.67 11.14
CA LEU A 506 26.12 7.89 11.34
C LEU A 506 27.13 8.21 10.24
N ASP A 507 28.34 8.63 10.60
CA ASP A 507 29.49 8.80 9.71
C ASP A 507 30.50 7.68 9.98
N TRP A 508 30.66 6.80 8.99
CA TRP A 508 31.52 5.60 9.07
C TRP A 508 32.89 5.84 8.49
#